data_594ad5198f84167d644008efdc23a37a
#
_entry.id   594ad5198f84167d644008efdc23a37a
#
_cell.length_a   1.000
_cell.length_b   1.000
_cell.length_c   1.000
_cell.angle_alpha   90.00
_cell.angle_beta   90.00
_cell.angle_gamma   90.00
#
_symmetry.space_group_name_H-M   'P 1'
#
loop_
_entity.id
_entity.type
_entity.pdbx_description
1 polymer ?
#
loop_
_entity_poly.entity_id
_entity_poly.type
_entity_poly.pdbx_seq_one_letter_code
_entity_poly.pdbx_strand_id
1 'polypeptide(L)'
;MKQIIAIGGGGFGRNPGEGLIEQYILDQTGKDQPNICFIPTATGDNEAYKVNYYSTFSKLDCSPVHLDFFKRTPDLEKLISEQDAIFVGGGNTKSMLAVWKDWGLDSLLLKAYETGVVMSGVSAGANCWFEKAVVDSWEDELKVIDCMGFVKGNFCPHYDEEPQRRPSVKSFLEGDIFSVCYASEGNAALHIKAVSYTHLTLPTNA
;
A
#
# COMPACT_ATOMS: atom_id res chain seq x y z
N MET A 1 -8.50 16.11 1.08
CA MET A 1 -8.28 15.88 -0.37
C MET A 1 -7.99 14.40 -0.55
N LYS A 2 -8.63 13.72 -1.52
CA LYS A 2 -8.34 12.30 -1.81
C LYS A 2 -6.91 12.14 -2.32
N GLN A 3 -6.13 11.25 -1.70
CA GLN A 3 -4.74 10.99 -2.14
C GLN A 3 -4.29 9.59 -1.77
N ILE A 4 -3.42 9.04 -2.62
CA ILE A 4 -2.86 7.70 -2.47
C ILE A 4 -1.36 7.76 -2.75
N ILE A 5 -0.55 7.10 -1.91
CA ILE A 5 0.89 6.95 -2.09
C ILE A 5 1.18 5.46 -2.28
N ALA A 6 1.36 5.05 -3.53
CA ALA A 6 1.59 3.66 -3.93
C ALA A 6 3.09 3.41 -4.11
N ILE A 7 3.70 2.63 -3.21
CA ILE A 7 5.13 2.38 -3.13
C ILE A 7 5.46 1.06 -3.84
N GLY A 8 6.39 1.09 -4.80
CA GLY A 8 6.80 -0.10 -5.56
C GLY A 8 7.56 -1.11 -4.72
N GLY A 9 8.43 -0.65 -3.83
CA GLY A 9 9.22 -1.44 -2.89
C GLY A 9 9.98 -0.54 -1.93
N GLY A 10 10.53 -1.07 -0.83
CA GLY A 10 11.28 -0.30 0.16
C GLY A 10 10.48 0.07 1.41
N GLY A 11 10.78 1.22 2.01
CA GLY A 11 10.19 1.68 3.26
C GLY A 11 10.64 0.87 4.49
N PHE A 12 9.98 1.08 5.62
CA PHE A 12 10.35 0.45 6.90
C PHE A 12 10.37 -1.09 6.89
N GLY A 13 9.71 -1.73 5.95
CA GLY A 13 9.76 -3.18 5.80
C GLY A 13 11.14 -3.71 5.40
N ARG A 14 11.90 -2.93 4.62
CA ARG A 14 13.28 -3.25 4.19
C ARG A 14 14.31 -2.45 4.98
N ASN A 15 14.06 -1.17 5.23
CA ASN A 15 14.99 -0.23 5.86
C ASN A 15 14.37 0.35 7.14
N PRO A 16 14.20 -0.45 8.20
CA PRO A 16 13.56 0.03 9.41
C PRO A 16 14.39 1.16 10.06
N GLY A 17 13.72 2.27 10.35
CA GLY A 17 14.30 3.42 11.01
C GLY A 17 14.83 4.54 10.12
N GLU A 18 14.85 4.40 8.80
CA GLU A 18 15.17 5.51 7.89
C GLU A 18 14.05 6.56 7.85
N GLY A 19 12.78 6.14 7.76
CA GLY A 19 11.60 6.98 7.93
C GLY A 19 11.32 8.02 6.85
N LEU A 20 12.01 8.01 5.70
CA LEU A 20 11.89 9.05 4.68
C LEU A 20 10.51 9.06 4.00
N ILE A 21 10.07 7.92 3.48
CA ILE A 21 8.76 7.82 2.84
C ILE A 21 7.62 7.87 3.88
N GLU A 22 7.90 7.38 5.08
CA GLU A 22 6.98 7.40 6.20
C GLU A 22 6.70 8.84 6.64
N GLN A 23 7.74 9.67 6.79
CA GLN A 23 7.59 11.10 7.07
C GLN A 23 6.82 11.81 5.95
N TYR A 24 7.17 11.52 4.69
CA TYR A 24 6.45 12.08 3.56
C TYR A 24 4.93 11.77 3.61
N ILE A 25 4.56 10.55 3.98
CA ILE A 25 3.15 10.15 4.14
C ILE A 25 2.48 10.96 5.25
N LEU A 26 3.13 11.10 6.41
CA LEU A 26 2.60 11.87 7.54
C LEU A 26 2.40 13.34 7.17
N ASP A 27 3.35 13.95 6.46
CA ASP A 27 3.26 15.34 6.01
C ASP A 27 2.04 15.61 5.11
N GLN A 28 1.57 14.59 4.36
CA GLN A 28 0.40 14.73 3.50
C GLN A 28 -0.92 14.85 4.29
N THR A 29 -0.94 14.50 5.57
CA THR A 29 -2.12 14.66 6.43
C THR A 29 -2.38 16.13 6.78
N GLY A 30 -1.35 16.97 6.77
CA GLY A 30 -1.40 18.37 7.20
C GLY A 30 -1.59 18.55 8.71
N LYS A 31 -1.33 17.51 9.51
CA LYS A 31 -1.40 17.53 10.97
C LYS A 31 -0.01 17.44 11.59
N ASP A 32 0.19 18.08 12.72
CA ASP A 32 1.46 18.02 13.46
C ASP A 32 1.67 16.62 14.11
N GLN A 33 0.60 15.95 14.51
CA GLN A 33 0.64 14.64 15.17
C GLN A 33 -0.51 13.74 14.65
N PRO A 34 -0.40 13.24 13.39
CA PRO A 34 -1.44 12.43 12.78
C PRO A 34 -1.56 11.04 13.42
N ASN A 35 -2.79 10.50 13.44
CA ASN A 35 -3.04 9.10 13.71
C ASN A 35 -2.77 8.28 12.44
N ILE A 36 -1.95 7.24 12.55
CA ILE A 36 -1.66 6.34 11.43
C ILE A 36 -1.88 4.87 11.81
N CYS A 37 -2.62 4.14 10.98
CA CYS A 37 -2.85 2.72 11.16
C CYS A 37 -2.07 1.89 10.14
N PHE A 38 -1.28 0.95 10.62
CA PHE A 38 -0.63 -0.08 9.82
C PHE A 38 -1.52 -1.31 9.67
N ILE A 39 -1.68 -1.82 8.44
CA ILE A 39 -2.48 -3.01 8.15
C ILE A 39 -1.57 -4.08 7.53
N PRO A 40 -1.04 -5.04 8.33
CA PRO A 40 -0.11 -6.08 7.88
C PRO A 40 -0.78 -7.34 7.33
N THR A 41 -2.06 -7.31 6.98
CA THR A 41 -2.86 -8.50 6.59
C THR A 41 -2.21 -9.34 5.49
N ALA A 42 -1.52 -8.70 4.52
CA ALA A 42 -0.86 -9.40 3.41
C ALA A 42 0.23 -10.39 3.85
N THR A 43 0.76 -10.25 5.06
CA THR A 43 1.74 -11.16 5.68
C THR A 43 1.15 -12.03 6.79
N GLY A 44 -0.18 -12.08 6.94
CA GLY A 44 -0.85 -12.77 8.04
C GLY A 44 -0.55 -12.13 9.39
N ASP A 45 -0.54 -10.81 9.45
CA ASP A 45 -0.28 -10.00 10.64
C ASP A 45 1.08 -10.28 11.30
N ASN A 46 2.13 -10.42 10.47
CA ASN A 46 3.47 -10.81 10.89
C ASN A 46 4.03 -9.89 11.99
N GLU A 47 4.45 -10.47 13.11
CA GLU A 47 4.95 -9.74 14.29
C GLU A 47 6.23 -8.97 14.01
N ALA A 48 7.19 -9.54 13.25
CA ALA A 48 8.43 -8.86 12.93
C ALA A 48 8.18 -7.61 12.05
N TYR A 49 7.19 -7.67 11.17
CA TYR A 49 6.81 -6.50 10.36
C TYR A 49 6.19 -5.39 11.22
N LYS A 50 5.40 -5.74 12.22
CA LYS A 50 4.88 -4.76 13.21
C LYS A 50 6.00 -4.16 14.06
N VAL A 51 7.01 -4.93 14.44
CA VAL A 51 8.20 -4.42 15.13
C VAL A 51 8.94 -3.39 14.28
N ASN A 52 9.15 -3.66 12.99
CA ASN A 52 9.76 -2.72 12.06
C ASN A 52 8.93 -1.44 11.91
N TYR A 53 7.61 -1.58 11.83
CA TYR A 53 6.68 -0.45 11.80
C TYR A 53 6.87 0.46 13.02
N TYR A 54 6.75 -0.08 14.22
CA TYR A 54 6.88 0.71 15.44
C TYR A 54 8.30 1.25 15.65
N SER A 55 9.34 0.51 15.24
CA SER A 55 10.73 1.00 15.34
C SER A 55 11.00 2.24 14.48
N THR A 56 10.21 2.42 13.43
CA THR A 56 10.29 3.59 12.54
C THR A 56 9.34 4.69 13.02
N PHE A 57 8.05 4.41 13.10
CA PHE A 57 7.04 5.43 13.38
C PHE A 57 7.09 6.01 14.81
N SER A 58 7.64 5.27 15.79
CA SER A 58 7.88 5.82 17.15
C SER A 58 8.94 6.92 17.22
N LYS A 59 9.70 7.14 16.14
CA LYS A 59 10.67 8.23 16.02
C LYS A 59 10.13 9.44 15.27
N LEU A 60 8.93 9.34 14.74
CA LEU A 60 8.23 10.38 14.00
C LEU A 60 7.11 10.97 14.87
N ASP A 61 6.75 12.23 14.59
CA ASP A 61 5.67 12.91 15.31
C ASP A 61 4.30 12.42 14.82
N CYS A 62 3.86 11.26 15.34
CA CYS A 62 2.59 10.64 15.02
C CYS A 62 2.08 9.73 16.15
N SER A 63 0.84 9.26 16.03
CA SER A 63 0.23 8.26 16.91
C SER A 63 0.05 6.95 16.14
N PRO A 64 1.04 6.04 16.16
CA PRO A 64 0.99 4.80 15.39
C PRO A 64 0.15 3.72 16.08
N VAL A 65 -0.74 3.09 15.31
CA VAL A 65 -1.50 1.89 15.71
C VAL A 65 -1.43 0.85 14.59
N HIS A 66 -1.88 -0.37 14.85
CA HIS A 66 -2.00 -1.40 13.81
C HIS A 66 -3.33 -2.14 13.92
N LEU A 67 -3.73 -2.82 12.83
CA LEU A 67 -4.92 -3.64 12.75
C LEU A 67 -4.54 -5.10 12.48
N ASP A 68 -4.89 -5.99 13.40
CA ASP A 68 -4.76 -7.45 13.25
C ASP A 68 -6.11 -8.08 12.88
N PHE A 69 -6.09 -9.04 11.94
CA PHE A 69 -7.24 -9.88 11.59
C PHE A 69 -7.12 -11.32 12.08
N PHE A 70 -5.90 -11.80 12.32
CA PHE A 70 -5.63 -13.17 12.74
C PHE A 70 -5.54 -13.34 14.26
N LYS A 71 -6.02 -12.33 15.01
CA LYS A 71 -6.24 -12.31 16.47
C LYS A 71 -7.63 -11.78 16.77
N ARG A 72 -7.85 -11.26 17.98
CA ARG A 72 -9.09 -10.55 18.29
C ARG A 72 -9.10 -9.21 17.55
N THR A 73 -9.97 -9.09 16.57
CA THR A 73 -10.13 -7.89 15.76
C THR A 73 -10.91 -6.81 16.53
N PRO A 74 -10.45 -5.57 16.54
CA PRO A 74 -11.17 -4.46 17.18
C PRO A 74 -12.43 -4.06 16.39
N ASP A 75 -13.16 -3.07 16.91
CA ASP A 75 -14.20 -2.38 16.15
C ASP A 75 -13.55 -1.65 14.97
N LEU A 76 -13.78 -2.17 13.77
CA LEU A 76 -13.15 -1.69 12.54
C LEU A 76 -13.61 -0.28 12.17
N GLU A 77 -14.92 0.01 12.30
CA GLU A 77 -15.46 1.34 11.94
C GLU A 77 -14.88 2.41 12.83
N LYS A 78 -14.83 2.16 14.13
CA LYS A 78 -14.20 3.08 15.08
C LYS A 78 -12.72 3.26 14.78
N LEU A 79 -11.96 2.17 14.65
CA LEU A 79 -10.52 2.23 14.42
C LEU A 79 -10.19 3.04 13.16
N ILE A 80 -10.85 2.74 12.03
CA ILE A 80 -10.55 3.38 10.74
C ILE A 80 -10.99 4.84 10.73
N SER A 81 -12.13 5.19 11.36
CA SER A 81 -12.62 6.56 11.39
C SER A 81 -11.75 7.52 12.21
N GLU A 82 -10.93 7.01 13.11
CA GLU A 82 -10.02 7.81 13.95
C GLU A 82 -8.66 8.07 13.26
N GLN A 83 -8.42 7.54 12.05
CA GLN A 83 -7.14 7.67 11.38
C GLN A 83 -7.05 8.89 10.45
N ASP A 84 -5.84 9.42 10.31
CA ASP A 84 -5.46 10.46 9.35
C ASP A 84 -4.70 9.88 8.17
N ALA A 85 -4.02 8.76 8.41
CA ALA A 85 -3.33 7.99 7.38
C ALA A 85 -3.49 6.48 7.61
N ILE A 86 -3.52 5.73 6.51
CA ILE A 86 -3.49 4.27 6.47
C ILE A 86 -2.24 3.83 5.71
N PHE A 87 -1.46 2.91 6.29
CA PHE A 87 -0.35 2.26 5.63
C PHE A 87 -0.60 0.76 5.51
N VAL A 88 -0.67 0.26 4.26
CA VAL A 88 -0.86 -1.16 4.00
C VAL A 88 0.48 -1.83 3.69
N GLY A 89 0.77 -2.93 4.36
CA GLY A 89 1.99 -3.71 4.17
C GLY A 89 2.02 -4.52 2.88
N GLY A 90 3.24 -4.89 2.44
CA GLY A 90 3.45 -5.85 1.36
C GLY A 90 3.15 -7.29 1.77
N GLY A 91 3.13 -8.21 0.80
CA GLY A 91 2.88 -9.65 0.97
C GLY A 91 1.89 -10.19 -0.06
N ASN A 92 1.03 -11.12 0.31
CA ASN A 92 0.08 -11.75 -0.61
C ASN A 92 -1.18 -10.89 -0.83
N THR A 93 -1.25 -10.24 -1.98
CA THR A 93 -2.37 -9.35 -2.35
C THR A 93 -3.72 -10.08 -2.38
N LYS A 94 -3.76 -11.29 -2.96
CA LYS A 94 -5.00 -12.07 -3.11
C LYS A 94 -5.59 -12.45 -1.76
N SER A 95 -4.76 -12.97 -0.86
CA SER A 95 -5.21 -13.37 0.49
C SER A 95 -5.67 -12.18 1.31
N MET A 96 -4.94 -11.06 1.23
CA MET A 96 -5.30 -9.81 1.90
C MET A 96 -6.69 -9.32 1.48
N LEU A 97 -6.94 -9.21 0.17
CA LEU A 97 -8.23 -8.73 -0.35
C LEU A 97 -9.39 -9.67 0.01
N ALA A 98 -9.15 -10.98 0.06
CA ALA A 98 -10.16 -11.94 0.48
C ALA A 98 -10.58 -11.74 1.94
N VAL A 99 -9.60 -11.56 2.83
CA VAL A 99 -9.85 -11.25 4.25
C VAL A 99 -10.61 -9.93 4.39
N TRP A 100 -10.16 -8.89 3.73
CA TRP A 100 -10.79 -7.56 3.82
C TRP A 100 -12.23 -7.56 3.34
N LYS A 101 -12.51 -8.27 2.24
CA LYS A 101 -13.87 -8.40 1.71
C LYS A 101 -14.79 -9.12 2.68
N ASP A 102 -14.33 -10.20 3.32
CA ASP A 102 -15.09 -10.97 4.29
C ASP A 102 -15.42 -10.14 5.55
N TRP A 103 -14.48 -9.31 5.99
CA TRP A 103 -14.64 -8.42 7.14
C TRP A 103 -15.31 -7.06 6.82
N GLY A 104 -15.57 -6.75 5.54
CA GLY A 104 -16.11 -5.45 5.10
C GLY A 104 -15.16 -4.26 5.24
N LEU A 105 -13.84 -4.51 5.41
CA LEU A 105 -12.85 -3.46 5.55
C LEU A 105 -12.70 -2.63 4.28
N ASP A 106 -12.85 -3.23 3.10
CA ASP A 106 -12.81 -2.56 1.80
C ASP A 106 -13.77 -1.36 1.74
N SER A 107 -14.99 -1.52 2.23
CA SER A 107 -16.00 -0.46 2.29
C SER A 107 -15.64 0.64 3.29
N LEU A 108 -15.05 0.29 4.43
CA LEU A 108 -14.59 1.26 5.43
C LEU A 108 -13.40 2.08 4.92
N LEU A 109 -12.46 1.44 4.23
CA LEU A 109 -11.33 2.11 3.60
C LEU A 109 -11.78 3.05 2.48
N LEU A 110 -12.79 2.65 1.69
CA LEU A 110 -13.38 3.54 0.67
C LEU A 110 -13.97 4.79 1.32
N LYS A 111 -14.77 4.63 2.38
CA LYS A 111 -15.33 5.75 3.15
C LYS A 111 -14.25 6.67 3.70
N ALA A 112 -13.19 6.12 4.28
CA ALA A 112 -12.05 6.88 4.80
C ALA A 112 -11.31 7.64 3.68
N TYR A 113 -11.06 7.00 2.54
CA TYR A 113 -10.48 7.65 1.35
C TYR A 113 -11.33 8.83 0.86
N GLU A 114 -12.66 8.65 0.82
CA GLU A 114 -13.58 9.69 0.40
C GLU A 114 -13.63 10.89 1.33
N THR A 115 -13.39 10.69 2.62
CA THR A 115 -13.29 11.78 3.61
C THR A 115 -11.91 12.44 3.66
N GLY A 116 -10.92 11.90 2.95
CA GLY A 116 -9.62 12.53 2.78
C GLY A 116 -8.50 11.96 3.66
N VAL A 117 -8.72 10.78 4.26
CA VAL A 117 -7.65 10.01 4.92
C VAL A 117 -6.58 9.67 3.87
N VAL A 118 -5.32 9.85 4.21
CA VAL A 118 -4.19 9.53 3.32
C VAL A 118 -4.04 8.03 3.21
N MET A 119 -4.26 7.47 2.01
CA MET A 119 -4.02 6.06 1.75
C MET A 119 -2.59 5.84 1.28
N SER A 120 -1.92 4.85 1.82
CA SER A 120 -0.58 4.49 1.40
C SER A 120 -0.35 2.99 1.50
N GLY A 121 0.71 2.51 0.88
CA GLY A 121 1.10 1.11 1.02
C GLY A 121 2.18 0.71 0.05
N VAL A 122 2.84 -0.41 0.35
CA VAL A 122 3.97 -0.95 -0.40
C VAL A 122 3.62 -2.31 -1.02
N SER A 123 4.04 -2.54 -2.28
CA SER A 123 3.83 -3.82 -2.95
C SER A 123 2.36 -4.25 -2.97
N ALA A 124 1.96 -5.31 -2.26
CA ALA A 124 0.56 -5.71 -2.11
C ALA A 124 -0.33 -4.56 -1.60
N GLY A 125 0.20 -3.76 -0.67
CA GLY A 125 -0.49 -2.58 -0.14
C GLY A 125 -0.58 -1.40 -1.10
N ALA A 126 0.26 -1.37 -2.14
CA ALA A 126 0.12 -0.44 -3.25
C ALA A 126 -0.89 -0.97 -4.29
N ASN A 127 -0.81 -2.27 -4.58
CA ASN A 127 -1.70 -2.95 -5.53
C ASN A 127 -3.17 -2.74 -5.22
N CYS A 128 -3.56 -2.84 -3.96
CA CYS A 128 -4.96 -2.89 -3.54
C CYS A 128 -5.79 -1.65 -3.94
N TRP A 129 -5.16 -0.51 -4.16
CA TRP A 129 -5.84 0.75 -4.47
C TRP A 129 -6.31 0.88 -5.92
N PHE A 130 -5.73 0.13 -6.86
CA PHE A 130 -6.03 0.23 -8.28
C PHE A 130 -7.21 -0.66 -8.70
N GLU A 131 -7.64 -0.53 -9.98
CA GLU A 131 -8.68 -1.43 -10.53
C GLU A 131 -8.16 -2.86 -10.61
N LYS A 132 -6.91 -3.02 -11.11
CA LYS A 132 -6.22 -4.32 -11.18
C LYS A 132 -4.76 -4.16 -10.82
N ALA A 133 -4.11 -5.26 -10.49
CA ALA A 133 -2.67 -5.29 -10.23
C ALA A 133 -2.00 -6.56 -10.74
N VAL A 134 -0.73 -6.41 -11.10
CA VAL A 134 0.16 -7.54 -11.41
C VAL A 134 0.72 -8.06 -10.09
N VAL A 135 0.36 -9.30 -9.75
CA VAL A 135 0.67 -9.91 -8.45
C VAL A 135 1.42 -11.23 -8.58
N ASP A 136 2.20 -11.54 -7.58
CA ASP A 136 2.96 -12.78 -7.34
C ASP A 136 2.31 -13.65 -6.25
N SER A 137 1.00 -13.56 -6.09
CA SER A 137 0.26 -14.28 -5.05
C SER A 137 0.23 -15.80 -5.23
N TRP A 138 0.66 -16.31 -6.38
CA TRP A 138 0.89 -17.71 -6.71
C TRP A 138 2.38 -17.96 -6.93
N GLU A 139 2.85 -19.17 -6.65
CA GLU A 139 4.27 -19.53 -6.70
C GLU A 139 4.85 -19.48 -8.11
N ASP A 140 4.08 -19.86 -9.11
CA ASP A 140 4.58 -20.23 -10.43
C ASP A 140 4.61 -19.08 -11.42
N GLU A 141 3.70 -18.09 -11.28
CA GLU A 141 3.55 -17.05 -12.30
C GLU A 141 2.94 -15.75 -11.76
N LEU A 142 3.25 -14.66 -12.44
CA LEU A 142 2.55 -13.39 -12.23
C LEU A 142 1.15 -13.44 -12.85
N LYS A 143 0.16 -12.97 -12.10
CA LYS A 143 -1.22 -12.86 -12.56
C LYS A 143 -1.75 -11.44 -12.40
N VAL A 144 -2.79 -11.14 -13.15
CA VAL A 144 -3.56 -9.92 -12.97
C VAL A 144 -4.82 -10.26 -12.16
N ILE A 145 -5.05 -9.52 -11.08
CA ILE A 145 -6.26 -9.65 -10.26
C ILE A 145 -7.00 -8.32 -10.15
N ASP A 146 -8.31 -8.40 -9.96
CA ASP A 146 -9.12 -7.24 -9.59
C ASP A 146 -8.80 -6.81 -8.15
N CYS A 147 -8.70 -5.50 -7.94
CA CYS A 147 -8.44 -4.87 -6.65
C CYS A 147 -9.59 -3.93 -6.26
N MET A 148 -9.38 -2.96 -5.38
CA MET A 148 -10.48 -2.15 -4.83
C MET A 148 -10.95 -1.02 -5.76
N GLY A 149 -10.17 -0.64 -6.77
CA GLY A 149 -10.57 0.34 -7.79
C GLY A 149 -10.69 1.79 -7.30
N PHE A 150 -9.96 2.21 -6.26
CA PHE A 150 -9.94 3.61 -5.81
C PHE A 150 -9.28 4.51 -6.87
N VAL A 151 -8.36 3.97 -7.63
CA VAL A 151 -7.66 4.60 -8.75
C VAL A 151 -7.90 3.81 -10.01
N LYS A 152 -8.24 4.52 -11.08
CA LYS A 152 -8.37 3.93 -12.42
C LYS A 152 -7.02 3.47 -12.96
N GLY A 153 -7.04 2.35 -13.69
CA GLY A 153 -5.86 1.73 -14.27
C GLY A 153 -5.28 0.63 -13.37
N ASN A 154 -4.09 0.17 -13.72
CA ASN A 154 -3.49 -1.03 -13.15
C ASN A 154 -2.13 -0.70 -12.55
N PHE A 155 -1.67 -1.49 -11.58
CA PHE A 155 -0.41 -1.27 -10.90
C PHE A 155 0.51 -2.49 -10.97
N CYS A 156 1.82 -2.23 -11.09
CA CYS A 156 2.87 -3.25 -11.01
C CYS A 156 4.00 -2.73 -10.11
N PRO A 157 4.18 -3.29 -8.90
CA PRO A 157 5.32 -2.99 -8.03
C PRO A 157 6.60 -3.71 -8.49
N HIS A 158 7.74 -3.43 -7.83
CA HIS A 158 9.03 -4.13 -8.04
C HIS A 158 9.48 -4.22 -9.49
N TYR A 159 9.18 -3.18 -10.27
CA TYR A 159 9.30 -3.25 -11.73
C TYR A 159 10.73 -3.41 -12.26
N ASP A 160 11.72 -3.00 -11.49
CA ASP A 160 13.15 -3.15 -11.76
C ASP A 160 13.82 -4.29 -10.97
N GLU A 161 13.21 -4.68 -9.83
CA GLU A 161 13.78 -5.64 -8.89
C GLU A 161 13.52 -7.10 -9.31
N GLU A 162 12.36 -7.36 -9.92
CA GLU A 162 11.94 -8.70 -10.33
C GLU A 162 11.95 -8.84 -11.86
N PRO A 163 12.89 -9.61 -12.44
CA PRO A 163 13.10 -9.67 -13.89
C PRO A 163 11.87 -10.02 -14.72
N GLN A 164 10.93 -10.79 -14.14
CA GLN A 164 9.70 -11.21 -14.82
C GLN A 164 8.66 -10.09 -14.93
N ARG A 165 8.72 -9.01 -14.14
CA ARG A 165 7.70 -7.94 -14.12
C ARG A 165 7.59 -7.21 -15.47
N ARG A 166 8.71 -6.75 -16.01
CA ARG A 166 8.74 -6.01 -17.28
C ARG A 166 8.17 -6.81 -18.46
N PRO A 167 8.61 -8.05 -18.72
CA PRO A 167 8.03 -8.84 -19.82
C PRO A 167 6.57 -9.20 -19.59
N SER A 168 6.14 -9.47 -18.35
CA SER A 168 4.74 -9.78 -18.05
C SER A 168 3.82 -8.57 -18.30
N VAL A 169 4.19 -7.38 -17.81
CA VAL A 169 3.42 -6.15 -18.08
C VAL A 169 3.28 -5.90 -19.58
N LYS A 170 4.37 -6.07 -20.35
CA LYS A 170 4.34 -5.93 -21.79
C LYS A 170 3.36 -6.93 -22.44
N SER A 171 3.45 -8.20 -22.05
CA SER A 171 2.55 -9.25 -22.53
C SER A 171 1.08 -8.97 -22.20
N PHE A 172 0.80 -8.48 -20.99
CA PHE A 172 -0.57 -8.14 -20.59
C PHE A 172 -1.14 -6.94 -21.36
N LEU A 173 -0.30 -5.95 -21.68
CA LEU A 173 -0.70 -4.81 -22.53
C LEU A 173 -0.94 -5.25 -23.99
N GLU A 174 -0.06 -6.07 -24.56
CA GLU A 174 -0.20 -6.61 -25.91
C GLU A 174 -1.38 -7.56 -26.05
N GLY A 175 -1.76 -8.27 -24.98
CA GLY A 175 -2.92 -9.15 -24.90
C GLY A 175 -4.24 -8.48 -24.51
N ASP A 176 -4.30 -7.14 -24.48
CA ASP A 176 -5.47 -6.36 -24.08
C ASP A 176 -6.07 -6.73 -22.70
N ILE A 177 -5.25 -7.31 -21.81
CA ILE A 177 -5.66 -7.60 -20.42
C ILE A 177 -5.94 -6.29 -19.66
N PHE A 178 -5.13 -5.25 -19.97
CA PHE A 178 -5.34 -3.88 -19.54
C PHE A 178 -4.69 -2.87 -20.52
N SER A 179 -5.22 -1.65 -20.56
CA SER A 179 -4.74 -0.60 -21.48
C SER A 179 -3.68 0.31 -20.89
N VAL A 180 -3.62 0.43 -19.55
CA VAL A 180 -2.69 1.31 -18.82
C VAL A 180 -2.16 0.57 -17.59
N CYS A 181 -0.86 0.63 -17.35
CA CYS A 181 -0.23 0.11 -16.14
C CYS A 181 0.75 1.13 -15.58
N TYR A 182 0.57 1.53 -14.33
CA TYR A 182 1.53 2.29 -13.56
C TYR A 182 2.55 1.31 -12.97
N ALA A 183 3.77 1.35 -13.47
CA ALA A 183 4.85 0.50 -13.00
C ALA A 183 5.77 1.31 -12.06
N SER A 184 5.95 0.82 -10.83
CA SER A 184 6.80 1.48 -9.84
C SER A 184 8.00 0.60 -9.51
N GLU A 185 9.17 1.21 -9.56
CA GLU A 185 10.45 0.57 -9.22
C GLU A 185 10.64 0.45 -7.71
N GLY A 186 11.63 -0.31 -7.28
CA GLY A 186 12.07 -0.36 -5.90
C GLY A 186 12.52 1.02 -5.41
N ASN A 187 12.22 1.37 -4.16
CA ASN A 187 12.50 2.69 -3.58
C ASN A 187 11.87 3.88 -4.35
N ALA A 188 10.81 3.61 -5.11
CA ALA A 188 10.02 4.63 -5.78
C ALA A 188 8.56 4.54 -5.37
N ALA A 189 7.84 5.65 -5.46
CA ALA A 189 6.42 5.71 -5.18
C ALA A 189 5.69 6.62 -6.18
N LEU A 190 4.45 6.27 -6.47
CA LEU A 190 3.51 7.09 -7.22
C LEU A 190 2.57 7.77 -6.22
N HIS A 191 2.61 9.10 -6.18
CA HIS A 191 1.66 9.88 -5.40
C HIS A 191 0.54 10.40 -6.29
N ILE A 192 -0.68 10.00 -6.01
CA ILE A 192 -1.89 10.37 -6.73
C ILE A 192 -2.69 11.34 -5.85
N LYS A 193 -2.92 12.56 -6.35
CA LYS A 193 -3.73 13.59 -5.71
C LYS A 193 -4.91 13.95 -6.62
N ALA A 194 -6.11 13.66 -6.19
CA ALA A 194 -7.35 13.92 -6.94
C ALA A 194 -7.28 13.33 -8.36
N VAL A 195 -6.92 14.14 -9.35
CA VAL A 195 -6.78 13.75 -10.77
C VAL A 195 -5.34 13.90 -11.30
N SER A 196 -4.38 14.26 -10.46
CA SER A 196 -2.96 14.40 -10.81
C SER A 196 -2.10 13.36 -10.10
N TYR A 197 -0.96 13.02 -10.68
CA TYR A 197 0.01 12.12 -10.06
C TYR A 197 1.42 12.69 -10.14
N THR A 198 2.24 12.34 -9.13
CA THR A 198 3.67 12.69 -9.06
C THR A 198 4.47 11.42 -8.79
N HIS A 199 5.55 11.23 -9.53
CA HIS A 199 6.51 10.15 -9.27
C HIS A 199 7.53 10.60 -8.22
N LEU A 200 7.75 9.76 -7.22
CA LEU A 200 8.71 9.97 -6.13
C LEU A 200 9.77 8.87 -6.20
N THR A 201 11.04 9.27 -6.10
CA THR A 201 12.17 8.34 -5.98
C THR A 201 12.82 8.56 -4.62
N LEU A 202 12.99 7.49 -3.86
CA LEU A 202 13.72 7.54 -2.59
C LEU A 202 15.22 7.47 -2.87
N PRO A 203 16.07 8.15 -2.06
CA PRO A 203 17.51 8.01 -2.18
C PRO A 203 17.92 6.54 -2.02
N THR A 204 18.69 6.03 -2.96
CA THR A 204 19.38 4.76 -2.80
C THR A 204 20.70 5.05 -2.10
N ASN A 205 20.91 4.52 -0.91
CA ASN A 205 22.23 4.53 -0.30
C ASN A 205 23.16 3.68 -1.16
N ALA A 206 24.10 4.33 -1.83
CA ALA A 206 25.17 3.69 -2.60
C ALA A 206 26.23 3.09 -1.67
#